data_ced4f392d4c5680c5e910b913e692d3c
#
_entry.id   ced4f392d4c5680c5e910b913e692d3c
#
_cell.length_a   1.000
_cell.length_b   1.000
_cell.length_c   1.000
_cell.angle_alpha   90.00
_cell.angle_beta   90.00
_cell.angle_gamma   90.00
#
_symmetry.space_group_name_H-M   'P 1'
#
loop_
_entity.id
_entity.type
_entity.pdbx_description
1 polymer ?
#
loop_
_entity_poly.entity_id
_entity_poly.type
_entity_poly.pdbx_seq_one_letter_code
_entity_poly.pdbx_strand_id
1 'polypeptide(L)'
;LLMCSGYDRYFQIARCFRDEDLRADRQPEFTQVDMELSFVDVDDVIDATERMVAKVCKEAIGLDVELPIKRMTWQEAMDRFGSDKPDTRFGMELTDVSSVVADCGFGVFTSALQNGGSVRGINVKGEAEMPRKKIDALVEFAKGYGAKGLAYLSVQPDGTYKIGRASCRERG
;
A
#
# COMPACT_ATOMS: atom_id res chain seq x y z
N LEU A 1 -18.59 29.95 5.32
CA LEU A 1 -19.02 31.33 5.69
C LEU A 1 -17.98 32.38 5.31
N LEU A 2 -16.69 32.15 5.60
CA LEU A 2 -15.61 33.09 5.30
C LEU A 2 -15.45 33.29 3.78
N MET A 3 -15.49 32.22 2.99
CA MET A 3 -15.44 32.30 1.54
C MET A 3 -16.63 33.07 0.98
N CYS A 4 -17.83 32.86 1.52
CA CYS A 4 -19.04 33.62 1.13
C CYS A 4 -18.95 35.10 1.50
N SER A 5 -18.14 35.48 2.50
CA SER A 5 -17.93 36.87 2.92
C SER A 5 -16.83 37.59 2.16
N GLY A 6 -16.24 36.97 1.14
CA GLY A 6 -15.24 37.55 0.26
C GLY A 6 -13.79 37.33 0.62
N TYR A 7 -13.50 36.37 1.48
CA TYR A 7 -12.13 35.92 1.72
C TYR A 7 -11.72 34.95 0.60
N ASP A 8 -10.59 35.20 -0.04
CA ASP A 8 -10.08 34.33 -1.09
C ASP A 8 -9.26 33.17 -0.53
N ARG A 9 -8.59 33.37 0.59
CA ARG A 9 -7.74 32.37 1.25
C ARG A 9 -7.87 32.48 2.76
N TYR A 10 -8.06 31.35 3.39
CA TYR A 10 -8.19 31.26 4.83
C TYR A 10 -7.43 30.03 5.34
N PHE A 11 -6.81 30.15 6.49
CA PHE A 11 -6.31 29.00 7.23
C PHE A 11 -6.37 29.25 8.75
N GLN A 12 -6.43 28.18 9.50
CA GLN A 12 -6.28 28.20 10.95
C GLN A 12 -5.53 26.96 11.43
N ILE A 13 -4.93 27.08 12.62
CA ILE A 13 -4.45 25.94 13.40
C ILE A 13 -5.54 25.62 14.40
N ALA A 14 -6.31 24.57 14.13
CA ALA A 14 -7.52 24.25 14.89
C ALA A 14 -7.31 23.02 15.78
N ARG A 15 -7.78 23.11 17.01
CA ARG A 15 -7.92 21.95 17.90
C ARG A 15 -9.22 21.24 17.54
N CYS A 16 -9.11 19.97 17.15
CA CYS A 16 -10.22 19.15 16.69
C CYS A 16 -10.44 17.96 17.61
N PHE A 17 -11.70 17.51 17.68
CA PHE A 17 -12.12 16.38 18.48
C PHE A 17 -12.94 15.42 17.63
N ARG A 18 -12.69 14.11 17.77
CA ARG A 18 -13.49 13.06 17.14
C ARG A 18 -13.74 11.94 18.13
N ASP A 19 -14.99 11.48 18.19
CA ASP A 19 -15.34 10.26 18.90
C ASP A 19 -15.04 9.06 17.99
N GLU A 20 -13.86 8.47 18.16
CA GLU A 20 -13.35 7.37 17.35
C GLU A 20 -12.69 6.33 18.24
N ASP A 21 -12.69 5.06 17.75
CA ASP A 21 -11.86 4.02 18.32
C ASP A 21 -10.37 4.37 18.18
N LEU A 22 -9.64 4.26 19.28
CA LEU A 22 -8.21 4.53 19.30
C LEU A 22 -7.46 3.49 18.45
N ARG A 23 -6.66 3.97 17.51
CA ARG A 23 -5.71 3.17 16.72
C ARG A 23 -4.31 3.74 16.92
N ALA A 24 -3.29 3.04 16.42
CA ALA A 24 -1.89 3.42 16.61
C ALA A 24 -1.58 4.88 16.24
N ASP A 25 -2.26 5.42 15.21
CA ASP A 25 -2.07 6.76 14.65
C ASP A 25 -3.25 7.71 14.87
N ARG A 26 -4.27 7.31 15.66
CA ARG A 26 -5.47 8.11 15.90
C ARG A 26 -5.66 8.44 17.35
N GLN A 27 -5.99 9.70 17.60
CA GLN A 27 -6.34 10.23 18.93
C GLN A 27 -7.64 10.99 18.87
N PRO A 28 -8.44 11.01 19.97
CA PRO A 28 -9.71 11.72 20.00
C PRO A 28 -9.55 13.23 19.94
N GLU A 29 -8.39 13.75 20.35
CA GLU A 29 -8.01 15.17 20.27
C GLU A 29 -6.77 15.29 19.37
N PHE A 30 -6.82 16.16 18.39
CA PHE A 30 -5.74 16.39 17.44
C PHE A 30 -5.78 17.82 16.90
N THR A 31 -4.65 18.27 16.34
CA THR A 31 -4.53 19.58 15.72
C THR A 31 -4.54 19.47 14.21
N GLN A 32 -5.31 20.32 13.54
CA GLN A 32 -5.34 20.42 12.09
C GLN A 32 -4.79 21.76 11.63
N VAL A 33 -4.15 21.75 10.46
CA VAL A 33 -4.04 22.92 9.62
C VAL A 33 -5.26 22.88 8.70
N ASP A 34 -6.24 23.72 9.01
CA ASP A 34 -7.50 23.81 8.26
C ASP A 34 -7.37 24.94 7.24
N MET A 35 -7.59 24.66 5.97
CA MET A 35 -7.39 25.61 4.87
C MET A 35 -8.60 25.61 3.95
N GLU A 36 -9.05 26.82 3.57
CA GLU A 36 -10.08 27.02 2.55
C GLU A 36 -9.58 28.03 1.52
N LEU A 37 -9.78 27.73 0.24
CA LEU A 37 -9.38 28.58 -0.87
C LEU A 37 -10.53 28.73 -1.84
N SER A 38 -10.74 29.96 -2.32
CA SER A 38 -11.72 30.29 -3.38
C SER A 38 -11.03 30.32 -4.75
N PHE A 39 -11.80 30.02 -5.81
CA PHE A 39 -11.37 30.14 -7.20
C PHE A 39 -10.11 29.31 -7.54
N VAL A 40 -10.02 28.09 -6.99
CA VAL A 40 -8.91 27.16 -7.18
C VAL A 40 -9.41 25.80 -7.65
N ASP A 41 -8.54 25.09 -8.35
CA ASP A 41 -8.71 23.70 -8.73
C ASP A 41 -7.95 22.76 -7.79
N VAL A 42 -8.09 21.45 -8.02
CA VAL A 42 -7.42 20.40 -7.22
C VAL A 42 -5.90 20.58 -7.20
N ASP A 43 -5.32 20.96 -8.34
CA ASP A 43 -3.87 21.12 -8.48
C ASP A 43 -3.33 22.28 -7.65
N ASP A 44 -4.08 23.38 -7.52
CA ASP A 44 -3.70 24.52 -6.67
C ASP A 44 -3.65 24.14 -5.19
N VAL A 45 -4.63 23.34 -4.73
CA VAL A 45 -4.68 22.85 -3.35
C VAL A 45 -3.52 21.88 -3.08
N ILE A 46 -3.25 20.98 -4.03
CA ILE A 46 -2.13 20.03 -3.92
C ILE A 46 -0.80 20.78 -3.87
N ASP A 47 -0.54 21.71 -4.76
CA ASP A 47 0.70 22.50 -4.77
C ASP A 47 0.94 23.25 -3.45
N ALA A 48 -0.10 23.91 -2.94
CA ALA A 48 0.00 24.59 -1.65
C ALA A 48 0.33 23.60 -0.50
N THR A 49 -0.32 22.44 -0.51
CA THR A 49 -0.11 21.39 0.50
C THR A 49 1.29 20.76 0.39
N GLU A 50 1.76 20.45 -0.82
CA GLU A 50 3.09 19.89 -1.07
C GLU A 50 4.19 20.81 -0.55
N ARG A 51 4.10 22.11 -0.87
CA ARG A 51 5.06 23.11 -0.38
C ARG A 51 5.03 23.24 1.14
N MET A 52 3.84 23.21 1.76
CA MET A 52 3.71 23.22 3.21
C MET A 52 4.36 22.00 3.84
N VAL A 53 4.07 20.79 3.34
CA VAL A 53 4.63 19.53 3.85
C VAL A 53 6.16 19.52 3.70
N ALA A 54 6.67 19.90 2.53
CA ALA A 54 8.12 19.96 2.28
C ALA A 54 8.82 20.90 3.27
N LYS A 55 8.24 22.09 3.50
CA LYS A 55 8.78 23.05 4.45
C LYS A 55 8.76 22.53 5.89
N VAL A 56 7.64 21.96 6.32
CA VAL A 56 7.51 21.38 7.67
C VAL A 56 8.52 20.25 7.88
N CYS A 57 8.65 19.32 6.93
CA CYS A 57 9.62 18.23 6.99
C CYS A 57 11.06 18.76 7.07
N LYS A 58 11.38 19.77 6.28
CA LYS A 58 12.71 20.37 6.29
C LYS A 58 13.05 21.05 7.61
N GLU A 59 12.14 21.85 8.15
CA GLU A 59 12.39 22.63 9.37
C GLU A 59 12.29 21.78 10.64
N ALA A 60 11.38 20.78 10.69
CA ALA A 60 11.18 20.00 11.89
C ALA A 60 12.16 18.83 12.05
N ILE A 61 12.52 18.15 10.96
CA ILE A 61 13.33 16.93 10.99
C ILE A 61 14.50 16.91 10.00
N GLY A 62 14.75 18.01 9.27
CA GLY A 62 15.83 18.11 8.30
C GLY A 62 15.65 17.27 7.04
N LEU A 63 14.45 16.76 6.77
CA LEU A 63 14.14 15.92 5.62
C LEU A 63 13.82 16.79 4.40
N ASP A 64 14.57 16.60 3.31
CA ASP A 64 14.24 17.17 2.01
C ASP A 64 13.22 16.29 1.29
N VAL A 65 12.03 16.82 1.06
CA VAL A 65 10.97 16.16 0.31
C VAL A 65 11.07 16.59 -1.15
N GLU A 66 11.21 15.63 -2.06
CA GLU A 66 11.24 15.89 -3.50
C GLU A 66 9.85 16.31 -3.99
N LEU A 67 9.79 17.42 -4.75
CA LEU A 67 8.56 17.94 -5.32
C LEU A 67 8.59 17.86 -6.86
N PRO A 68 7.44 17.63 -7.53
CA PRO A 68 6.14 17.30 -6.94
C PRO A 68 6.11 15.91 -6.30
N ILE A 69 5.32 15.75 -5.24
CA ILE A 69 5.09 14.43 -4.63
C ILE A 69 4.40 13.53 -5.65
N LYS A 70 4.84 12.27 -5.73
CA LYS A 70 4.30 11.31 -6.69
C LYS A 70 2.80 11.11 -6.49
N ARG A 71 2.03 11.37 -7.53
CA ARG A 71 0.58 11.15 -7.55
C ARG A 71 0.28 9.75 -8.03
N MET A 72 -0.73 9.16 -7.45
CA MET A 72 -1.17 7.80 -7.75
C MET A 72 -2.70 7.75 -7.66
N THR A 73 -3.34 7.10 -8.61
CA THR A 73 -4.78 6.85 -8.51
C THR A 73 -5.05 5.77 -7.47
N TRP A 74 -6.27 5.74 -6.92
CA TRP A 74 -6.68 4.69 -6.00
C TRP A 74 -6.53 3.30 -6.63
N GLN A 75 -6.94 3.15 -7.88
CA GLN A 75 -6.82 1.88 -8.61
C GLN A 75 -5.36 1.45 -8.74
N GLU A 76 -4.47 2.37 -9.10
CA GLU A 76 -3.03 2.08 -9.19
C GLU A 76 -2.44 1.68 -7.84
N ALA A 77 -2.82 2.36 -6.75
CA ALA A 77 -2.37 2.03 -5.40
C ALA A 77 -2.83 0.62 -5.00
N MET A 78 -4.09 0.27 -5.27
CA MET A 78 -4.61 -1.07 -4.99
C MET A 78 -3.97 -2.15 -5.87
N ASP A 79 -3.73 -1.86 -7.14
CA ASP A 79 -3.14 -2.83 -8.06
C ASP A 79 -1.67 -3.13 -7.75
N ARG A 80 -0.90 -2.11 -7.38
CA ARG A 80 0.54 -2.24 -7.14
C ARG A 80 0.89 -2.58 -5.69
N PHE A 81 0.09 -2.13 -4.72
CA PHE A 81 0.44 -2.26 -3.30
C PHE A 81 -0.64 -2.94 -2.46
N GLY A 82 -1.86 -3.11 -2.98
CA GLY A 82 -2.98 -3.68 -2.24
C GLY A 82 -3.49 -2.79 -1.09
N SER A 83 -3.15 -1.51 -1.12
CA SER A 83 -3.48 -0.54 -0.07
C SER A 83 -3.69 0.85 -0.67
N ASP A 84 -4.61 1.62 -0.12
CA ASP A 84 -4.81 3.03 -0.43
C ASP A 84 -3.79 3.96 0.24
N LYS A 85 -2.90 3.41 1.06
CA LYS A 85 -1.78 4.10 1.72
C LYS A 85 -0.47 3.36 1.50
N PRO A 86 0.02 3.31 0.24
CA PRO A 86 1.19 2.53 -0.10
C PRO A 86 2.47 3.12 0.50
N ASP A 87 3.32 2.26 1.05
CA ASP A 87 4.69 2.61 1.37
C ASP A 87 5.58 2.32 0.15
N THR A 88 6.01 3.36 -0.53
CA THR A 88 6.79 3.26 -1.78
C THR A 88 8.31 3.19 -1.57
N ARG A 89 8.77 3.15 -0.31
CA ARG A 89 10.21 3.22 0.01
C ARG A 89 10.99 1.97 -0.34
N PHE A 90 10.35 0.80 -0.42
CA PHE A 90 11.03 -0.48 -0.64
C PHE A 90 10.64 -1.25 -1.90
N GLY A 91 9.81 -0.73 -2.76
CA GLY A 91 9.60 -1.22 -4.13
C GLY A 91 9.17 -2.69 -4.30
N MET A 92 8.58 -3.32 -3.29
CA MET A 92 8.00 -4.67 -3.40
C MET A 92 6.55 -4.59 -3.89
N GLU A 93 6.39 -4.32 -5.18
CA GLU A 93 5.08 -4.15 -5.79
C GLU A 93 4.44 -5.50 -6.11
N LEU A 94 3.12 -5.53 -6.06
CA LEU A 94 2.32 -6.65 -6.56
C LEU A 94 2.41 -6.70 -8.09
N THR A 95 2.69 -7.89 -8.62
CA THR A 95 2.68 -8.14 -10.06
C THR A 95 1.53 -9.07 -10.39
N ASP A 96 0.68 -8.69 -11.34
CA ASP A 96 -0.38 -9.56 -11.84
C ASP A 96 0.24 -10.62 -12.77
N VAL A 97 0.11 -11.88 -12.39
CA VAL A 97 0.60 -13.04 -13.13
C VAL A 97 -0.54 -13.89 -13.69
N SER A 98 -1.76 -13.38 -13.65
CA SER A 98 -2.97 -14.10 -14.05
C SER A 98 -2.86 -14.70 -15.45
N SER A 99 -2.35 -13.94 -16.43
CA SER A 99 -2.17 -14.41 -17.80
C SER A 99 -1.12 -15.53 -17.93
N VAL A 100 -0.11 -15.51 -17.08
CA VAL A 100 0.98 -16.50 -17.11
C VAL A 100 0.54 -17.83 -16.51
N VAL A 101 -0.36 -17.78 -15.52
CA VAL A 101 -0.80 -18.98 -14.79
C VAL A 101 -2.17 -19.49 -15.22
N ALA A 102 -2.78 -18.91 -16.25
CA ALA A 102 -4.11 -19.30 -16.73
C ALA A 102 -4.21 -20.79 -17.04
N ASP A 103 -3.18 -21.35 -17.68
CA ASP A 103 -3.13 -22.74 -18.13
C ASP A 103 -2.19 -23.62 -17.29
N CYS A 104 -1.82 -23.19 -16.07
CA CYS A 104 -0.80 -23.89 -15.28
C CYS A 104 -1.27 -25.20 -14.63
N GLY A 105 -2.53 -25.61 -14.80
CA GLY A 105 -3.10 -26.83 -14.21
C GLY A 105 -3.21 -26.81 -12.68
N PHE A 106 -2.88 -25.69 -12.03
CA PHE A 106 -3.00 -25.55 -10.57
C PHE A 106 -4.40 -25.04 -10.21
N GLY A 107 -5.26 -25.96 -9.74
CA GLY A 107 -6.68 -25.72 -9.51
C GLY A 107 -7.04 -24.48 -8.66
N VAL A 108 -6.16 -24.08 -7.73
CA VAL A 108 -6.39 -22.88 -6.92
C VAL A 108 -6.32 -21.61 -7.77
N PHE A 109 -5.34 -21.52 -8.69
CA PHE A 109 -5.19 -20.37 -9.57
C PHE A 109 -6.27 -20.32 -10.64
N THR A 110 -6.52 -21.47 -11.29
CA THR A 110 -7.55 -21.57 -12.31
C THR A 110 -8.94 -21.28 -11.75
N SER A 111 -9.25 -21.76 -10.54
CA SER A 111 -10.51 -21.45 -9.86
C SER A 111 -10.64 -19.97 -9.51
N ALA A 112 -9.56 -19.31 -9.05
CA ALA A 112 -9.57 -17.88 -8.77
C ALA A 112 -9.88 -17.07 -10.04
N LEU A 113 -9.23 -17.41 -11.17
CA LEU A 113 -9.43 -16.74 -12.44
C LEU A 113 -10.84 -16.98 -13.02
N GLN A 114 -11.36 -18.20 -12.94
CA GLN A 114 -12.72 -18.54 -13.37
C GLN A 114 -13.81 -17.77 -12.59
N ASN A 115 -13.54 -17.45 -11.34
CA ASN A 115 -14.44 -16.63 -10.52
C ASN A 115 -14.23 -15.11 -10.67
N GLY A 116 -13.50 -14.66 -11.70
CA GLY A 116 -13.25 -13.25 -11.97
C GLY A 116 -12.22 -12.59 -11.04
N GLY A 117 -11.46 -13.39 -10.29
CA GLY A 117 -10.36 -12.92 -9.47
C GLY A 117 -9.05 -12.76 -10.24
N SER A 118 -7.98 -12.39 -9.55
CA SER A 118 -6.62 -12.28 -10.09
C SER A 118 -5.62 -13.10 -9.27
N VAL A 119 -4.51 -13.47 -9.92
CA VAL A 119 -3.37 -14.09 -9.23
C VAL A 119 -2.24 -13.07 -9.23
N ARG A 120 -1.83 -12.64 -8.05
CA ARG A 120 -0.79 -11.62 -7.87
C ARG A 120 0.34 -12.17 -7.01
N GLY A 121 1.54 -11.73 -7.31
CA GLY A 121 2.75 -12.14 -6.60
C GLY A 121 3.66 -10.97 -6.27
N ILE A 122 4.56 -11.19 -5.32
CA ILE A 122 5.61 -10.24 -4.94
C ILE A 122 6.96 -10.90 -5.27
N ASN A 123 7.83 -10.17 -5.94
CA ASN A 123 9.21 -10.61 -6.18
C ASN A 123 10.12 -10.13 -5.05
N VAL A 124 10.56 -11.04 -4.19
CA VAL A 124 11.48 -10.76 -3.09
C VAL A 124 12.90 -11.04 -3.57
N LYS A 125 13.56 -10.01 -4.10
CA LYS A 125 14.90 -10.12 -4.66
C LYS A 125 15.93 -10.50 -3.60
N GLY A 126 16.83 -11.43 -3.93
CA GLY A 126 17.92 -11.86 -3.05
C GLY A 126 17.54 -12.94 -2.04
N GLU A 127 16.29 -13.38 -1.97
CA GLU A 127 15.80 -14.36 -0.97
C GLU A 127 15.54 -15.77 -1.57
N ALA A 128 16.25 -16.14 -2.64
CA ALA A 128 16.09 -17.45 -3.29
C ALA A 128 16.39 -18.63 -2.34
N GLU A 129 17.27 -18.43 -1.37
CA GLU A 129 17.66 -19.43 -0.36
C GLU A 129 16.96 -19.23 0.98
N MET A 130 15.80 -18.58 1.01
CA MET A 130 15.06 -18.35 2.25
C MET A 130 14.82 -19.67 3.00
N PRO A 131 15.21 -19.75 4.30
CA PRO A 131 15.03 -20.96 5.09
C PRO A 131 13.55 -21.34 5.22
N ARG A 132 13.27 -22.65 5.20
CA ARG A 132 11.91 -23.19 5.31
C ARG A 132 11.11 -22.60 6.48
N LYS A 133 11.78 -22.44 7.64
CA LYS A 133 11.14 -21.84 8.83
C LYS A 133 10.62 -20.42 8.59
N LYS A 134 11.35 -19.61 7.81
CA LYS A 134 10.90 -18.25 7.45
C LYS A 134 9.69 -18.30 6.50
N ILE A 135 9.73 -19.21 5.53
CA ILE A 135 8.60 -19.40 4.59
C ILE A 135 7.35 -19.84 5.35
N ASP A 136 7.47 -20.80 6.25
CA ASP A 136 6.35 -21.28 7.07
C ASP A 136 5.78 -20.14 7.95
N ALA A 137 6.63 -19.28 8.49
CA ALA A 137 6.21 -18.10 9.24
C ALA A 137 5.42 -17.09 8.36
N LEU A 138 5.85 -16.88 7.10
CA LEU A 138 5.12 -16.04 6.15
C LEU A 138 3.76 -16.63 5.79
N VAL A 139 3.65 -17.95 5.72
CA VAL A 139 2.36 -18.62 5.49
C VAL A 139 1.41 -18.40 6.67
N GLU A 140 1.89 -18.59 7.89
CA GLU A 140 1.05 -18.34 9.09
C GLU A 140 0.67 -16.85 9.19
N PHE A 141 1.57 -15.94 8.86
CA PHE A 141 1.27 -14.53 8.76
C PHE A 141 0.15 -14.24 7.75
N ALA A 142 0.26 -14.80 6.53
CA ALA A 142 -0.76 -14.63 5.49
C ALA A 142 -2.13 -15.21 5.91
N LYS A 143 -2.13 -16.35 6.62
CA LYS A 143 -3.37 -16.94 7.16
C LYS A 143 -4.04 -16.05 8.19
N GLY A 144 -3.27 -15.32 9.01
CA GLY A 144 -3.80 -14.33 9.94
C GLY A 144 -4.62 -13.23 9.27
N TYR A 145 -4.37 -12.99 7.98
CA TYR A 145 -5.13 -12.06 7.13
C TYR A 145 -6.17 -12.75 6.23
N GLY A 146 -6.48 -14.02 6.48
CA GLY A 146 -7.53 -14.76 5.79
C GLY A 146 -7.09 -15.53 4.54
N ALA A 147 -5.80 -15.54 4.20
CA ALA A 147 -5.31 -16.36 3.10
C ALA A 147 -5.38 -17.86 3.46
N LYS A 148 -5.77 -18.70 2.50
CA LYS A 148 -5.82 -20.16 2.68
C LYS A 148 -4.42 -20.81 2.61
N GLY A 149 -3.43 -20.09 2.09
CA GLY A 149 -2.05 -20.54 1.97
C GLY A 149 -1.23 -19.55 1.14
N LEU A 150 0.06 -19.86 0.99
CA LEU A 150 1.00 -19.08 0.19
C LEU A 150 1.72 -20.01 -0.78
N ALA A 151 1.64 -19.74 -2.08
CA ALA A 151 2.46 -20.39 -3.08
C ALA A 151 3.76 -19.59 -3.25
N TYR A 152 4.87 -20.27 -3.43
CA TYR A 152 6.16 -19.61 -3.67
C TYR A 152 6.98 -20.34 -4.72
N LEU A 153 7.85 -19.59 -5.38
CA LEU A 153 8.80 -20.06 -6.37
C LEU A 153 10.17 -19.48 -6.02
N SER A 154 11.17 -20.34 -5.93
CA SER A 154 12.56 -19.95 -5.68
C SER A 154 13.36 -20.13 -6.96
N VAL A 155 13.89 -19.03 -7.51
CA VAL A 155 14.72 -19.01 -8.71
C VAL A 155 16.18 -19.20 -8.28
N GLN A 156 16.84 -20.24 -8.80
CA GLN A 156 18.22 -20.54 -8.48
C GLN A 156 19.19 -19.75 -9.39
N PRO A 157 20.46 -19.60 -9.01
CA PRO A 157 21.45 -18.88 -9.83
C PRO A 157 21.68 -19.47 -11.24
N ASP A 158 21.43 -20.76 -11.41
CA ASP A 158 21.53 -21.45 -12.71
C ASP A 158 20.29 -21.29 -13.61
N GLY A 159 19.31 -20.47 -13.17
CA GLY A 159 18.06 -20.23 -13.88
C GLY A 159 17.01 -21.33 -13.67
N THR A 160 17.30 -22.38 -12.92
CA THR A 160 16.30 -23.36 -12.51
C THR A 160 15.41 -22.82 -11.41
N TYR A 161 14.24 -23.41 -11.22
CA TYR A 161 13.32 -22.97 -10.17
C TYR A 161 12.78 -24.13 -9.35
N LYS A 162 12.62 -23.89 -8.07
CA LYS A 162 11.98 -24.80 -7.12
C LYS A 162 10.62 -24.26 -6.75
N ILE A 163 9.58 -25.04 -7.02
CA ILE A 163 8.21 -24.69 -6.62
C ILE A 163 7.94 -25.32 -5.26
N GLY A 164 7.47 -24.50 -4.33
CA GLY A 164 7.02 -24.95 -3.03
C GLY A 164 5.57 -24.55 -2.78
N ARG A 165 4.84 -25.46 -2.13
CA ARG A 165 3.52 -25.19 -1.58
C ARG A 165 3.64 -25.25 -0.06
N ALA A 166 3.30 -24.19 0.61
CA ALA A 166 3.00 -24.24 2.01
C ALA A 166 1.47 -24.41 2.13
N SER A 167 0.99 -25.65 1.91
CA SER A 167 -0.40 -26.01 2.19
C SER A 167 -0.45 -26.75 3.51
N CYS A 168 -1.46 -26.49 4.32
CA CYS A 168 -1.84 -27.40 5.38
C CYS A 168 -2.11 -28.79 4.77
N ARG A 169 -1.34 -29.79 5.14
CA ARG A 169 -1.86 -31.16 5.13
C ARG A 169 -2.99 -31.19 6.15
N GLU A 170 -4.22 -31.31 5.70
CA GLU A 170 -5.24 -31.89 6.53
C GLU A 170 -4.71 -33.27 6.92
N ARG A 171 -4.38 -33.43 8.19
CA ARG A 171 -4.22 -34.77 8.76
C ARG A 171 -5.64 -35.26 9.00
N GLY A 172 -6.06 -36.20 8.16
CA GLY A 172 -7.22 -37.02 8.45
C GLY A 172 -7.04 -37.84 9.73
#